data_2030e18a11663166e505e8af993f8146
#
_entry.id   2030e18a11663166e505e8af993f8146
#
_cell.length_a   1.000
_cell.length_b   1.000
_cell.length_c   1.000
_cell.angle_alpha   90.00
_cell.angle_beta   90.00
_cell.angle_gamma   90.00
#
_symmetry.space_group_name_H-M   'P 1'
#
loop_
_entity.id
_entity.type
_entity.pdbx_description
1 polymer ?
#
loop_
_entity_poly.entity_id
_entity_poly.type
_entity_poly.pdbx_seq_one_letter_code
_entity_poly.pdbx_strand_id
1 'polypeptide(L)'
;MTTNAKIKKLIYDNEVLLFMKCNPTFPQCGFSSVACQALGALDAPFETFDVLQDLEIREGIKVYSNWPTIPQLYIRGEFIGGADIIRELYESGELAKTISKE
;
A
#
# COMPACT_ATOMS: atom_id res chain seq x y z
N MET A 1 20.19 10.36 -1.33
CA MET A 1 18.88 10.18 -1.98
C MET A 1 17.83 10.92 -1.17
N THR A 2 17.00 11.73 -1.81
CA THR A 2 15.91 12.44 -1.14
C THR A 2 14.82 11.47 -0.73
N THR A 3 13.97 11.89 0.22
CA THR A 3 12.81 11.08 0.63
C THR A 3 11.91 10.78 -0.57
N ASN A 4 11.64 11.76 -1.40
CA ASN A 4 10.81 11.58 -2.59
C ASN A 4 11.42 10.56 -3.56
N ALA A 5 12.73 10.58 -3.74
CA ALA A 5 13.41 9.62 -4.61
C ALA A 5 13.36 8.19 -4.03
N LYS A 6 13.48 8.06 -2.70
CA LYS A 6 13.33 6.75 -2.03
C LYS A 6 11.93 6.18 -2.24
N ILE A 7 10.92 7.02 -2.10
CA ILE A 7 9.52 6.62 -2.29
C ILE A 7 9.30 6.15 -3.73
N LYS A 8 9.77 6.92 -4.70
CA LYS A 8 9.65 6.55 -6.12
C LYS A 8 10.32 5.22 -6.41
N LYS A 9 11.51 5.00 -5.86
CA LYS A 9 12.23 3.75 -6.07
C LYS A 9 11.44 2.57 -5.51
N LEU A 10 10.90 2.69 -4.29
CA LEU A 10 10.09 1.64 -3.69
C LEU A 10 8.87 1.31 -4.55
N ILE A 11 8.18 2.34 -5.02
CA ILE A 11 6.96 2.19 -5.80
C ILE A 11 7.23 1.51 -7.15
N TYR A 12 8.30 1.92 -7.84
CA TYR A 12 8.61 1.38 -9.17
C TYR A 12 9.35 0.05 -9.13
N ASP A 13 10.00 -0.29 -8.01
CA ASP A 13 10.69 -1.57 -7.87
C ASP A 13 9.72 -2.72 -7.50
N ASN A 14 8.49 -2.41 -7.09
CA ASN A 14 7.52 -3.40 -6.63
C ASN A 14 6.21 -3.23 -7.36
N GLU A 15 5.74 -4.28 -8.01
CA GLU A 15 4.50 -4.22 -8.78
C GLU A 15 3.29 -3.90 -7.92
N VAL A 16 3.18 -4.56 -6.76
CA VAL A 16 2.11 -4.30 -5.78
C VAL A 16 2.78 -4.00 -4.46
N LEU A 17 2.65 -2.77 -3.99
CA LEU A 17 3.31 -2.30 -2.77
C LEU A 17 2.30 -1.64 -1.83
N LEU A 18 2.28 -2.11 -0.60
CA LEU A 18 1.44 -1.54 0.46
C LEU A 18 2.32 -0.86 1.50
N PHE A 19 2.17 0.46 1.65
CA PHE A 19 2.74 1.19 2.79
C PHE A 19 1.81 1.00 3.97
N MET A 20 2.31 0.45 5.06
CA MET A 20 1.48 0.13 6.22
C MET A 20 2.22 0.40 7.52
N LYS A 21 1.51 0.33 8.64
CA LYS A 21 2.10 0.44 9.97
C LYS A 21 2.41 -0.96 10.47
N CYS A 22 3.71 -1.22 10.69
CA CYS A 22 4.29 -2.51 11.05
C CYS A 22 4.32 -3.46 9.84
N ASN A 23 3.90 -4.71 10.00
CA ASN A 23 4.01 -5.72 8.95
C ASN A 23 2.76 -6.59 8.93
N PRO A 24 2.57 -7.44 7.89
CA PRO A 24 1.35 -8.26 7.77
C PRO A 24 1.12 -9.22 8.93
N THR A 25 2.18 -9.69 9.58
CA THR A 25 2.06 -10.60 10.71
C THR A 25 1.53 -9.89 11.96
N PHE A 26 2.01 -8.65 12.20
CA PHE A 26 1.62 -7.86 13.37
C PHE A 26 1.28 -6.43 12.96
N PRO A 27 0.13 -6.20 12.28
CA PRO A 27 -0.27 -4.84 11.90
C PRO A 27 -0.55 -4.00 13.15
N GLN A 28 -0.04 -2.77 13.16
CA GLN A 28 -0.19 -1.87 14.31
C GLN A 28 -1.47 -1.03 14.28
N CYS A 29 -2.24 -1.09 13.20
CA CYS A 29 -3.53 -0.42 13.18
C CYS A 29 -4.55 -1.27 12.41
N GLY A 30 -5.83 -1.09 12.78
CA GLY A 30 -6.91 -1.83 12.16
C GLY A 30 -7.05 -1.58 10.65
N PHE A 31 -6.75 -0.36 10.21
CA PHE A 31 -6.81 -0.03 8.78
C PHE A 31 -5.75 -0.77 7.99
N SER A 32 -4.52 -0.88 8.51
CA SER A 32 -3.47 -1.68 7.89
C SER A 32 -3.83 -3.16 7.86
N SER A 33 -4.46 -3.65 8.92
CA SER A 33 -4.94 -5.03 9.00
C SER A 33 -5.94 -5.35 7.90
N VAL A 34 -6.92 -4.47 7.70
CA VAL A 34 -7.94 -4.64 6.64
C VAL A 34 -7.29 -4.72 5.26
N ALA A 35 -6.33 -3.83 4.98
CA ALA A 35 -5.63 -3.81 3.70
C ALA A 35 -4.83 -5.10 3.48
N CYS A 36 -4.10 -5.57 4.49
CA CYS A 36 -3.34 -6.81 4.41
C CYS A 36 -4.23 -8.02 4.19
N GLN A 37 -5.37 -8.08 4.87
CA GLN A 37 -6.32 -9.17 4.72
C GLN A 37 -6.89 -9.23 3.31
N ALA A 38 -7.25 -8.08 2.74
CA ALA A 38 -7.78 -8.01 1.39
C ALA A 38 -6.76 -8.49 0.35
N LEU A 39 -5.52 -8.01 0.45
CA LEU A 39 -4.46 -8.41 -0.48
C LEU A 39 -4.09 -9.88 -0.31
N GLY A 40 -3.99 -10.34 0.93
CA GLY A 40 -3.67 -11.74 1.21
C GLY A 40 -4.73 -12.71 0.70
N ALA A 41 -6.00 -12.31 0.75
CA ALA A 41 -7.11 -13.13 0.29
C ALA A 41 -7.12 -13.34 -1.23
N LEU A 42 -6.46 -12.48 -1.99
CA LEU A 42 -6.39 -12.60 -3.45
C LEU A 42 -5.34 -13.60 -3.91
N ASP A 43 -4.53 -14.11 -3.00
CA ASP A 43 -3.46 -15.07 -3.31
C ASP A 43 -2.49 -14.55 -4.38
N ALA A 44 -2.31 -13.25 -4.45
CA ALA A 44 -1.40 -12.59 -5.38
C ALA A 44 -0.19 -12.07 -4.61
N PRO A 45 1.02 -12.12 -5.18
CA PRO A 45 2.20 -11.57 -4.51
C PRO A 45 2.06 -10.07 -4.27
N PHE A 46 2.41 -9.62 -3.07
CA PHE A 46 2.50 -8.20 -2.78
C PHE A 46 3.63 -7.96 -1.78
N GLU A 47 4.20 -6.76 -1.84
CA GLU A 47 5.24 -6.33 -0.92
C GLU A 47 4.68 -5.30 0.03
N THR A 48 5.29 -5.18 1.20
CA THR A 48 4.89 -4.19 2.19
C THR A 48 6.10 -3.36 2.61
N PHE A 49 5.83 -2.12 3.02
CA PHE A 49 6.84 -1.26 3.63
C PHE A 49 6.30 -0.75 4.95
N ASP A 50 7.05 -1.00 6.03
CA ASP A 50 6.67 -0.55 7.36
C ASP A 50 7.10 0.89 7.58
N VAL A 51 6.14 1.81 7.52
CA VAL A 51 6.41 3.24 7.67
C VAL A 51 6.83 3.62 9.09
N LEU A 52 6.65 2.72 10.06
CA LEU A 52 7.14 2.95 11.43
C LEU A 52 8.66 2.83 11.51
N GLN A 53 9.29 2.19 10.53
CA GLN A 53 10.74 2.04 10.45
C GLN A 53 11.43 3.25 9.81
N ASP A 54 10.67 4.13 9.15
CA ASP A 54 11.22 5.30 8.47
C ASP A 54 10.20 6.44 8.51
N LEU A 55 10.38 7.33 9.48
CA LEU A 55 9.43 8.44 9.68
C LEU A 55 9.44 9.44 8.54
N GLU A 56 10.55 9.59 7.84
CA GLU A 56 10.61 10.47 6.67
C GLU A 56 9.71 9.94 5.56
N ILE A 57 9.74 8.63 5.32
CA ILE A 57 8.86 8.00 4.34
C ILE A 57 7.41 8.06 4.81
N ARG A 58 7.17 7.86 6.12
CA ARG A 58 5.82 7.96 6.67
C ARG A 58 5.16 9.30 6.35
N GLU A 59 5.89 10.40 6.56
CA GLU A 59 5.36 11.74 6.27
C GLU A 59 5.43 12.06 4.78
N GLY A 60 6.49 11.65 4.12
CA GLY A 60 6.71 11.91 2.70
C GLY A 60 5.69 11.25 1.79
N ILE A 61 5.23 10.04 2.14
CA ILE A 61 4.25 9.33 1.29
C ILE A 61 2.90 10.04 1.28
N LYS A 62 2.54 10.71 2.36
CA LYS A 62 1.30 11.50 2.42
C LYS A 62 1.36 12.68 1.46
N VAL A 63 2.51 13.34 1.40
CA VAL A 63 2.74 14.44 0.47
C VAL A 63 2.79 13.93 -0.97
N TYR A 64 3.51 12.84 -1.19
CA TYR A 64 3.68 12.25 -2.52
C TYR A 64 2.34 11.88 -3.14
N SER A 65 1.46 11.26 -2.37
CA SER A 65 0.14 10.81 -2.84
C SER A 65 -0.94 11.89 -2.74
N ASN A 66 -0.67 12.96 -2.01
CA ASN A 66 -1.69 13.93 -1.60
C ASN A 66 -2.84 13.23 -0.86
N TRP A 67 -2.50 12.25 -0.02
CA TRP A 67 -3.46 11.45 0.75
C TRP A 67 -2.99 11.38 2.20
N PRO A 68 -3.83 11.74 3.18
CA PRO A 68 -3.36 12.03 4.55
C PRO A 68 -3.15 10.82 5.44
N THR A 69 -3.54 9.64 5.03
CA THR A 69 -3.55 8.48 5.93
C THR A 69 -2.75 7.29 5.41
N ILE A 70 -2.39 6.39 6.31
CA ILE A 70 -1.78 5.10 6.07
C ILE A 70 -2.84 4.05 6.47
N PRO A 71 -3.02 2.93 5.75
CA PRO A 71 -2.18 2.41 4.67
C PRO A 71 -2.43 3.07 3.32
N GLN A 72 -1.47 2.87 2.39
CA GLN A 72 -1.60 3.32 1.01
C GLN A 72 -1.14 2.22 0.07
N LEU A 73 -1.95 1.90 -0.92
CA LEU A 73 -1.65 0.85 -1.90
C LEU A 73 -1.22 1.48 -3.22
N TYR A 74 -0.13 0.95 -3.78
CA TYR A 74 0.34 1.30 -5.12
C TYR A 74 0.42 0.03 -5.96
N ILE A 75 -0.05 0.12 -7.20
CA ILE A 75 0.02 -0.98 -8.17
C ILE A 75 0.66 -0.43 -9.43
N ARG A 76 1.78 -1.02 -9.82
CA ARG A 76 2.57 -0.60 -11.00
C ARG A 76 2.84 0.90 -11.03
N GLY A 77 3.22 1.44 -9.87
CA GLY A 77 3.58 2.85 -9.73
C GLY A 77 2.40 3.80 -9.53
N GLU A 78 1.18 3.32 -9.60
CA GLU A 78 -0.02 4.13 -9.49
C GLU A 78 -0.65 4.04 -8.11
N PHE A 79 -0.98 5.18 -7.52
CA PHE A 79 -1.67 5.23 -6.23
C PHE A 79 -3.11 4.74 -6.40
N ILE A 80 -3.48 3.72 -5.64
CA ILE A 80 -4.82 3.12 -5.70
C ILE A 80 -5.72 3.71 -4.61
N GLY A 81 -5.25 3.77 -3.38
CA GLY A 81 -6.04 4.32 -2.28
C GLY A 81 -5.64 3.78 -0.93
N GLY A 82 -6.43 4.14 0.08
CA GLY A 82 -6.26 3.70 1.45
C GLY A 82 -7.16 2.52 1.79
N ALA A 83 -7.33 2.23 3.10
CA ALA A 83 -8.02 1.04 3.58
C ALA A 83 -9.46 0.90 3.04
N ASP A 84 -10.23 1.98 3.05
CA ASP A 84 -11.61 1.94 2.59
C ASP A 84 -11.72 1.62 1.10
N ILE A 85 -10.86 2.25 0.30
CA ILE A 85 -10.82 2.02 -1.14
C ILE A 85 -10.37 0.57 -1.43
N ILE A 86 -9.35 0.11 -0.74
CA ILE A 86 -8.86 -1.27 -0.89
C ILE A 86 -9.98 -2.27 -0.60
N ARG A 87 -10.72 -2.06 0.49
CA ARG A 87 -11.82 -2.94 0.85
C ARG A 87 -12.94 -2.92 -0.18
N GLU A 88 -13.34 -1.73 -0.65
CA GLU A 88 -14.37 -1.60 -1.69
C GLU A 88 -13.96 -2.30 -2.98
N LEU A 89 -12.73 -2.11 -3.42
CA LEU A 89 -12.22 -2.75 -4.63
C LEU A 89 -12.13 -4.26 -4.47
N TYR A 90 -11.78 -4.73 -3.27
CA TYR A 90 -11.75 -6.16 -2.99
C TYR A 90 -13.15 -6.76 -3.07
N GLU A 91 -14.13 -6.14 -2.41
CA GLU A 91 -15.50 -6.64 -2.37
C GLU A 91 -16.17 -6.64 -3.73
N SER A 92 -15.86 -5.67 -4.59
CA SER A 92 -16.40 -5.58 -5.94
C SER A 92 -15.71 -6.47 -6.96
N GLY A 93 -14.56 -7.05 -6.62
CA GLY A 93 -13.74 -7.82 -7.55
C GLY A 93 -12.80 -6.99 -8.39
N GLU A 94 -12.86 -5.66 -8.28
CA GLU A 94 -12.00 -4.78 -9.08
C GLU A 94 -10.53 -4.86 -8.68
N LEU A 95 -10.23 -5.15 -7.40
CA LEU A 95 -8.86 -5.26 -6.94
C LEU A 95 -8.15 -6.42 -7.63
N ALA A 96 -8.80 -7.57 -7.71
CA ALA A 96 -8.26 -8.73 -8.41
C ALA A 96 -7.98 -8.42 -9.89
N LYS A 97 -8.91 -7.74 -10.55
CA LYS A 97 -8.76 -7.34 -11.95
C LYS A 97 -7.59 -6.39 -12.14
N THR A 98 -7.46 -5.40 -11.25
CA THR A 98 -6.39 -4.41 -11.32
C THR A 98 -5.02 -5.09 -11.17
N ILE A 99 -4.89 -6.01 -10.23
CA ILE A 99 -3.64 -6.72 -10.00
C ILE A 99 -3.30 -7.65 -11.17
N SER A 100 -4.29 -8.33 -11.73
CA SER A 100 -4.09 -9.27 -12.84
C SER A 100 -4.00 -8.60 -14.21
N LYS A 101 -4.24 -7.31 -14.27
CA LYS A 101 -4.23 -6.53 -15.52
C LYS A 101 -5.38 -6.90 -16.47
N GLU A 102 -6.46 -7.38 -15.94
CA GLU A 102 -7.66 -7.68 -16.71
C GLU A 102 -8.55 -6.45 -16.89
#